data_c0d85b2d6c17ae350da0d09a58d24d6d
#
_entry.id   c0d85b2d6c17ae350da0d09a58d24d6d
#
_cell.length_a   1.000
_cell.length_b   1.000
_cell.length_c   1.000
_cell.angle_alpha   90.00
_cell.angle_beta   90.00
_cell.angle_gamma   90.00
#
_symmetry.space_group_name_H-M   'P 1'
#
loop_
_entity.id
_entity.type
_entity.pdbx_description
1 polymer ?
#
loop_
_entity_poly.entity_id
_entity_poly.type
_entity_poly.pdbx_seq_one_letter_code
_entity_poly.pdbx_strand_id
1 'polypeptide(L)'
;MRTIFIRWMLTAVVAIAGGSVVAQTQTATVGTKVKQTKVCDPSNNPVELPYFGKKNLMIFYVDPDHASQNSAFVAELEENQVKSDKIYGFGIVNLKDAPLLPNSIVRMMVRRKVKKTRAAIYTDPDHMLRDAWGLGDVNDQFVLMLVAKDGTIEFLSKGELSKAQIDEFYRVVEKLKK
;
A
#
# COMPACT_ATOMS: atom_id res chain seq x y z
N MET A 1 -39.11 -69.75 21.31
CA MET A 1 -39.37 -68.42 20.77
C MET A 1 -38.08 -67.59 20.85
N ARG A 2 -37.41 -67.34 19.73
CA ARG A 2 -36.17 -66.61 19.67
C ARG A 2 -36.46 -65.26 19.02
N THR A 3 -36.36 -64.20 19.77
CA THR A 3 -36.57 -62.82 19.33
C THR A 3 -35.25 -62.27 18.77
N ILE A 4 -35.19 -61.93 17.50
CA ILE A 4 -34.04 -61.40 16.82
C ILE A 4 -34.12 -59.86 16.92
N PHE A 5 -33.18 -59.22 17.62
CA PHE A 5 -33.01 -57.79 17.65
C PHE A 5 -32.16 -57.32 16.43
N ILE A 6 -32.80 -56.66 15.49
CA ILE A 6 -32.12 -56.00 14.38
C ILE A 6 -31.63 -54.62 14.85
N ARG A 7 -30.28 -54.49 14.99
CA ARG A 7 -29.62 -53.20 15.27
C ARG A 7 -29.53 -52.44 13.95
N TRP A 8 -30.20 -51.29 13.86
CA TRP A 8 -30.02 -50.31 12.79
C TRP A 8 -28.75 -49.51 13.11
N MET A 9 -27.75 -49.64 12.26
CA MET A 9 -26.57 -48.79 12.26
C MET A 9 -26.88 -47.56 11.43
N LEU A 10 -27.08 -46.41 12.09
CA LEU A 10 -27.16 -45.11 11.38
C LEU A 10 -25.75 -44.69 11.05
N THR A 11 -25.39 -44.75 9.76
CA THR A 11 -24.14 -44.16 9.25
C THR A 11 -24.40 -42.68 9.00
N ALA A 12 -23.87 -41.80 9.89
CA ALA A 12 -23.89 -40.36 9.66
C ALA A 12 -22.85 -40.02 8.59
N VAL A 13 -23.28 -39.65 7.41
CA VAL A 13 -22.45 -39.06 6.36
C VAL A 13 -22.24 -37.59 6.74
N VAL A 14 -21.03 -37.25 7.25
CA VAL A 14 -20.62 -35.87 7.43
C VAL A 14 -20.22 -35.35 6.06
N ALA A 15 -21.08 -34.58 5.41
CA ALA A 15 -20.75 -33.81 4.22
C ALA A 15 -19.87 -32.62 4.65
N ILE A 16 -18.55 -32.73 4.43
CA ILE A 16 -17.64 -31.60 4.52
C ILE A 16 -17.91 -30.70 3.32
N ALA A 17 -18.76 -29.70 3.49
CA ALA A 17 -18.89 -28.61 2.52
C ALA A 17 -17.57 -27.82 2.52
N GLY A 18 -16.68 -28.13 1.59
CA GLY A 18 -15.50 -27.35 1.29
C GLY A 18 -15.93 -25.99 0.72
N GLY A 19 -16.22 -25.04 1.60
CA GLY A 19 -16.43 -23.66 1.21
C GLY A 19 -15.11 -23.09 0.68
N SER A 20 -15.00 -22.91 -0.64
CA SER A 20 -13.95 -22.09 -1.22
C SER A 20 -14.09 -20.68 -0.66
N VAL A 21 -13.23 -20.29 0.25
CA VAL A 21 -13.10 -18.91 0.70
C VAL A 21 -12.55 -18.13 -0.50
N VAL A 22 -13.45 -17.56 -1.29
CA VAL A 22 -13.08 -16.54 -2.27
C VAL A 22 -12.57 -15.37 -1.43
N ALA A 23 -11.26 -15.16 -1.42
CA ALA A 23 -10.67 -13.97 -0.82
C ALA A 23 -11.26 -12.76 -1.55
N GLN A 24 -12.20 -12.07 -0.93
CA GLN A 24 -12.69 -10.80 -1.44
C GLN A 24 -11.49 -9.85 -1.45
N THR A 25 -11.08 -9.41 -2.64
CA THR A 25 -10.07 -8.38 -2.80
C THR A 25 -10.66 -7.09 -2.22
N GLN A 26 -10.26 -6.76 -0.99
CA GLN A 26 -10.74 -5.57 -0.32
C GLN A 26 -10.24 -4.35 -1.09
N THR A 27 -11.13 -3.48 -1.56
CA THR A 27 -10.75 -2.21 -2.18
C THR A 27 -10.28 -1.24 -1.10
N ALA A 28 -9.10 -0.63 -1.31
CA ALA A 28 -8.56 0.38 -0.41
C ALA A 28 -9.44 1.63 -0.37
N THR A 29 -9.86 2.00 0.82
CA THR A 29 -10.57 3.25 1.12
C THR A 29 -10.12 3.77 2.49
N VAL A 30 -10.45 5.02 2.81
CA VAL A 30 -10.25 5.53 4.18
C VAL A 30 -11.03 4.64 5.15
N GLY A 31 -10.40 4.26 6.26
CA GLY A 31 -10.93 3.30 7.25
C GLY A 31 -10.56 1.84 6.97
N THR A 32 -10.07 1.48 5.77
CA THR A 32 -9.58 0.14 5.48
C THR A 32 -8.35 -0.18 6.33
N LYS A 33 -8.33 -1.37 6.93
CA LYS A 33 -7.18 -1.87 7.67
C LYS A 33 -6.32 -2.77 6.79
N VAL A 34 -5.11 -2.31 6.50
CA VAL A 34 -4.13 -3.02 5.67
C VAL A 34 -3.14 -3.79 6.54
N LYS A 35 -2.43 -4.72 5.91
CA LYS A 35 -1.43 -5.57 6.57
C LYS A 35 -0.03 -5.27 6.06
N GLN A 36 0.97 -5.73 6.82
CA GLN A 36 2.35 -5.73 6.38
C GLN A 36 2.47 -6.42 5.02
N THR A 37 3.24 -5.81 4.13
CA THR A 37 3.55 -6.35 2.80
C THR A 37 4.99 -6.04 2.44
N LYS A 38 5.42 -6.50 1.27
CA LYS A 38 6.77 -6.27 0.74
C LYS A 38 6.75 -5.24 -0.37
N VAL A 39 7.89 -4.59 -0.51
CA VAL A 39 8.29 -3.75 -1.64
C VAL A 39 9.72 -4.12 -2.00
N CYS A 40 10.30 -3.53 -3.04
CA CYS A 40 11.72 -3.73 -3.34
C CYS A 40 12.55 -2.50 -2.97
N ASP A 41 13.77 -2.73 -2.49
CA ASP A 41 14.76 -1.68 -2.36
C ASP A 41 15.24 -1.18 -3.76
N PRO A 42 16.03 -0.09 -3.85
CA PRO A 42 16.54 0.39 -5.14
C PRO A 42 17.45 -0.61 -5.88
N SER A 43 17.90 -1.68 -5.21
CA SER A 43 18.68 -2.77 -5.79
C SER A 43 17.82 -3.95 -6.24
N ASN A 44 16.49 -3.83 -6.09
CA ASN A 44 15.49 -4.85 -6.43
C ASN A 44 15.46 -6.06 -5.47
N ASN A 45 15.93 -5.89 -4.24
CA ASN A 45 15.77 -6.91 -3.23
C ASN A 45 14.41 -6.72 -2.53
N PRO A 46 13.59 -7.77 -2.38
CA PRO A 46 12.36 -7.69 -1.59
C PRO A 46 12.65 -7.38 -0.13
N VAL A 47 12.00 -6.35 0.38
CA VAL A 47 12.10 -5.91 1.78
C VAL A 47 10.71 -5.70 2.38
N GLU A 48 10.59 -5.86 3.68
CA GLU A 48 9.36 -5.51 4.39
C GLU A 48 9.09 -4.01 4.30
N LEU A 49 7.81 -3.63 4.24
CA LEU A 49 7.42 -2.22 4.22
C LEU A 49 7.97 -1.52 5.49
N PRO A 50 8.74 -0.43 5.32
CA PRO A 50 9.49 0.14 6.43
C PRO A 50 8.56 0.71 7.50
N TYR A 51 8.91 0.52 8.75
CA TYR A 51 8.22 1.06 9.94
C TYR A 51 6.73 0.73 10.07
N PHE A 52 6.18 -0.18 9.26
CA PHE A 52 4.80 -0.62 9.41
C PHE A 52 4.57 -1.19 10.83
N GLY A 53 3.48 -0.80 11.47
CA GLY A 53 3.20 -1.16 12.86
C GLY A 53 4.05 -0.45 13.92
N LYS A 54 5.05 0.35 13.51
CA LYS A 54 5.95 1.07 14.42
C LYS A 54 5.73 2.59 14.40
N LYS A 55 5.45 3.15 13.22
CA LYS A 55 5.14 4.57 13.00
C LYS A 55 3.90 4.70 12.12
N ASN A 56 3.28 5.87 12.11
CA ASN A 56 2.37 6.24 11.03
C ASN A 56 3.16 6.42 9.75
N LEU A 57 2.59 6.06 8.61
CA LEU A 57 3.27 6.09 7.32
C LEU A 57 2.65 7.16 6.43
N MET A 58 3.50 7.94 5.76
CA MET A 58 3.14 8.82 4.67
C MET A 58 3.78 8.27 3.40
N ILE A 59 2.95 7.75 2.49
CA ILE A 59 3.38 6.97 1.35
C ILE A 59 3.01 7.70 0.06
N PHE A 60 4.02 7.94 -0.77
CA PHE A 60 3.88 8.45 -2.14
C PHE A 60 4.07 7.26 -3.09
N TYR A 61 2.98 6.67 -3.56
CA TYR A 61 3.02 5.60 -4.55
C TYR A 61 2.79 6.20 -5.93
N VAL A 62 3.80 6.18 -6.78
CA VAL A 62 3.85 7.04 -7.97
C VAL A 62 4.19 6.23 -9.21
N ASP A 63 3.39 6.40 -10.26
CA ASP A 63 3.75 6.02 -11.61
C ASP A 63 4.86 6.95 -12.12
N PRO A 64 6.02 6.43 -12.58
CA PRO A 64 7.12 7.27 -13.05
C PRO A 64 6.75 8.17 -14.22
N ASP A 65 5.82 7.77 -15.08
CA ASP A 65 5.38 8.55 -16.23
C ASP A 65 4.53 9.76 -15.79
N HIS A 66 3.96 9.71 -14.58
CA HIS A 66 3.17 10.78 -13.96
C HIS A 66 3.77 11.35 -12.67
N ALA A 67 5.10 11.22 -12.50
CA ALA A 67 5.80 11.66 -11.31
C ALA A 67 5.70 13.16 -11.01
N SER A 68 5.36 13.99 -11.99
CA SER A 68 5.18 15.44 -11.85
C SER A 68 3.76 15.86 -11.51
N GLN A 69 2.78 14.93 -11.47
CA GLN A 69 1.35 15.23 -11.34
C GLN A 69 1.02 16.13 -10.14
N ASN A 70 1.75 16.00 -9.02
CA ASN A 70 1.56 16.83 -7.82
C ASN A 70 2.85 17.56 -7.40
N SER A 71 3.68 18.00 -8.34
CA SER A 71 5.00 18.55 -8.05
C SER A 71 4.96 19.80 -7.16
N ALA A 72 3.96 20.69 -7.33
CA ALA A 72 3.80 21.89 -6.50
C ALA A 72 3.50 21.51 -5.03
N PHE A 73 2.59 20.57 -4.81
CA PHE A 73 2.28 20.07 -3.48
C PHE A 73 3.49 19.37 -2.82
N VAL A 74 4.24 18.56 -3.60
CA VAL A 74 5.43 17.89 -3.07
C VAL A 74 6.51 18.90 -2.69
N ALA A 75 6.72 19.96 -3.50
CA ALA A 75 7.64 21.04 -3.16
C ALA A 75 7.23 21.78 -1.87
N GLU A 76 5.93 22.08 -1.74
CA GLU A 76 5.39 22.68 -0.51
C GLU A 76 5.61 21.80 0.72
N LEU A 77 5.42 20.48 0.61
CA LEU A 77 5.71 19.54 1.70
C LEU A 77 7.18 19.49 2.09
N GLU A 78 8.08 19.60 1.11
CA GLU A 78 9.52 19.65 1.36
C GLU A 78 9.91 20.95 2.08
N GLU A 79 9.33 22.09 1.71
CA GLU A 79 9.55 23.40 2.35
C GLU A 79 8.96 23.45 3.76
N ASN A 80 7.73 23.02 3.96
CA ASN A 80 7.01 23.04 5.23
C ASN A 80 7.53 22.00 6.23
N GLN A 81 8.45 21.14 5.80
CA GLN A 81 9.09 20.13 6.62
C GLN A 81 8.10 19.43 7.57
N VAL A 82 7.15 18.66 7.02
CA VAL A 82 6.24 17.81 7.82
C VAL A 82 7.07 16.74 8.54
N LYS A 83 7.91 17.19 9.49
CA LYS A 83 8.77 16.33 10.30
C LYS A 83 8.02 15.96 11.57
N SER A 84 7.96 14.68 11.85
CA SER A 84 7.47 14.15 13.13
C SER A 84 8.14 12.82 13.40
N ASP A 85 8.57 12.60 14.63
CA ASP A 85 9.08 11.29 15.04
C ASP A 85 8.01 10.18 14.95
N LYS A 86 6.74 10.55 14.90
CA LYS A 86 5.60 9.62 14.81
C LYS A 86 5.24 9.25 13.37
N ILE A 87 5.67 10.03 12.36
CA ILE A 87 5.36 9.82 10.95
C ILE A 87 6.65 9.52 10.17
N TYR A 88 6.62 8.46 9.37
CA TYR A 88 7.69 8.12 8.44
C TYR A 88 7.21 8.28 7.00
N GLY A 89 7.85 9.21 6.27
CA GLY A 89 7.53 9.49 4.87
C GLY A 89 8.49 8.78 3.92
N PHE A 90 7.96 8.17 2.85
CA PHE A 90 8.75 7.54 1.80
C PHE A 90 7.99 7.41 0.49
N GLY A 91 8.76 7.26 -0.61
CA GLY A 91 8.22 7.03 -1.94
C GLY A 91 8.26 5.56 -2.35
N ILE A 92 7.30 5.14 -3.15
CA ILE A 92 7.29 3.86 -3.86
C ILE A 92 7.05 4.15 -5.34
N VAL A 93 7.95 3.69 -6.20
CA VAL A 93 7.82 3.82 -7.65
C VAL A 93 7.14 2.58 -8.19
N ASN A 94 5.98 2.75 -8.83
CA ASN A 94 5.28 1.70 -9.55
C ASN A 94 6.05 1.38 -10.84
N LEU A 95 6.83 0.30 -10.84
CA LEU A 95 7.62 -0.08 -12.01
C LEU A 95 6.85 -0.96 -13.00
N LYS A 96 5.73 -1.54 -12.57
CA LYS A 96 4.97 -2.47 -13.41
C LYS A 96 4.23 -1.75 -14.53
N ASP A 97 3.70 -0.56 -14.22
CA ASP A 97 2.88 0.23 -15.13
C ASP A 97 3.69 1.30 -15.88
N ALA A 98 5.02 1.25 -15.85
CA ALA A 98 5.93 2.19 -16.52
C ALA A 98 6.50 1.60 -17.83
N PRO A 99 5.73 1.53 -18.93
CA PRO A 99 6.16 0.85 -20.15
C PRO A 99 7.19 1.64 -20.97
N LEU A 100 7.32 2.95 -20.75
CA LEU A 100 8.16 3.83 -21.60
C LEU A 100 9.67 3.63 -21.36
N LEU A 101 10.07 3.18 -20.17
CA LEU A 101 11.46 2.95 -19.83
C LEU A 101 11.67 1.55 -19.24
N PRO A 102 12.76 0.86 -19.61
CA PRO A 102 13.14 -0.38 -18.95
C PRO A 102 13.28 -0.20 -17.43
N ASN A 103 12.76 -1.12 -16.63
CA ASN A 103 12.81 -1.06 -15.17
C ASN A 103 14.23 -0.85 -14.61
N SER A 104 15.27 -1.35 -15.31
CA SER A 104 16.67 -1.14 -14.95
C SER A 104 17.08 0.35 -15.02
N ILE A 105 16.58 1.08 -16.01
CA ILE A 105 16.81 2.52 -16.16
C ILE A 105 16.10 3.30 -15.06
N VAL A 106 14.82 3.01 -14.83
CA VAL A 106 14.06 3.66 -13.75
C VAL A 106 14.72 3.42 -12.39
N ARG A 107 15.12 2.17 -12.09
CA ARG A 107 15.86 1.86 -10.86
C ARG A 107 17.20 2.60 -10.76
N MET A 108 17.90 2.79 -11.87
CA MET A 108 19.14 3.60 -11.87
C MET A 108 18.83 5.07 -11.50
N MET A 109 17.73 5.64 -12.04
CA MET A 109 17.30 6.99 -11.69
C MET A 109 16.89 7.10 -10.21
N VAL A 110 16.16 6.12 -9.70
CA VAL A 110 15.80 6.04 -8.27
C VAL A 110 17.07 6.00 -7.40
N ARG A 111 18.04 5.14 -7.70
CA ARG A 111 19.31 5.10 -6.96
C ARG A 111 20.05 6.44 -6.96
N ARG A 112 20.07 7.13 -8.10
CA ARG A 112 20.68 8.47 -8.20
C ARG A 112 19.94 9.47 -7.33
N LYS A 113 18.60 9.46 -7.35
CA LYS A 113 17.78 10.36 -6.51
C LYS A 113 18.01 10.08 -5.02
N VAL A 114 17.96 8.82 -4.59
CA VAL A 114 18.24 8.42 -3.21
C VAL A 114 19.63 8.89 -2.76
N LYS A 115 20.67 8.69 -3.60
CA LYS A 115 22.04 9.14 -3.27
C LYS A 115 22.14 10.67 -3.14
N LYS A 116 21.42 11.42 -4.00
CA LYS A 116 21.45 12.88 -4.03
C LYS A 116 20.67 13.51 -2.88
N THR A 117 19.47 13.01 -2.60
CA THR A 117 18.50 13.64 -1.68
C THR A 117 18.41 12.95 -0.34
N ARG A 118 18.95 11.72 -0.21
CA ARG A 118 18.77 10.82 0.96
C ARG A 118 17.29 10.47 1.22
N ALA A 119 16.42 10.69 0.25
CA ALA A 119 15.04 10.32 0.35
C ALA A 119 14.90 8.79 0.42
N ALA A 120 14.01 8.28 1.25
CA ALA A 120 13.66 6.87 1.27
C ALA A 120 12.75 6.57 0.08
N ILE A 121 13.23 5.83 -0.90
CA ILE A 121 12.47 5.46 -2.10
C ILE A 121 12.62 3.97 -2.32
N TYR A 122 11.48 3.31 -2.49
CA TYR A 122 11.35 1.89 -2.81
C TYR A 122 10.75 1.71 -4.20
N THR A 123 10.59 0.48 -4.66
CA THR A 123 9.96 0.16 -5.94
C THR A 123 8.95 -0.97 -5.77
N ASP A 124 7.92 -0.97 -6.60
CA ASP A 124 6.93 -2.04 -6.69
C ASP A 124 6.91 -2.57 -8.13
N PRO A 125 7.80 -3.55 -8.45
CA PRO A 125 7.95 -4.07 -9.81
C PRO A 125 6.84 -5.03 -10.23
N ASP A 126 6.11 -5.60 -9.29
CA ASP A 126 5.14 -6.67 -9.50
C ASP A 126 3.79 -6.40 -8.82
N HIS A 127 3.49 -5.13 -8.52
CA HIS A 127 2.27 -4.71 -7.83
C HIS A 127 2.06 -5.34 -6.44
N MET A 128 3.14 -5.70 -5.76
CA MET A 128 3.07 -6.37 -4.47
C MET A 128 2.27 -5.57 -3.43
N LEU A 129 2.54 -4.27 -3.29
CA LEU A 129 1.80 -3.40 -2.38
C LEU A 129 0.42 -3.07 -2.95
N ARG A 130 0.34 -2.72 -4.25
CA ARG A 130 -0.93 -2.40 -4.91
C ARG A 130 -1.98 -3.48 -4.68
N ASP A 131 -1.61 -4.74 -4.94
CA ASP A 131 -2.53 -5.87 -4.87
C ASP A 131 -2.82 -6.28 -3.41
N ALA A 132 -1.80 -6.29 -2.54
CA ALA A 132 -1.97 -6.63 -1.14
C ALA A 132 -2.90 -5.66 -0.39
N TRP A 133 -2.93 -4.40 -0.80
CA TRP A 133 -3.77 -3.37 -0.18
C TRP A 133 -5.04 -3.04 -0.98
N GLY A 134 -5.22 -3.66 -2.15
CA GLY A 134 -6.40 -3.44 -2.98
C GLY A 134 -6.51 -2.02 -3.53
N LEU A 135 -5.37 -1.43 -3.93
CA LEU A 135 -5.35 -0.07 -4.48
C LEU A 135 -6.08 0.02 -5.84
N GLY A 136 -6.33 -1.13 -6.51
CA GLY A 136 -6.97 -1.17 -7.82
C GLY A 136 -6.07 -0.63 -8.91
N ASP A 137 -6.67 -0.01 -9.94
CA ASP A 137 -5.91 0.60 -11.01
C ASP A 137 -5.22 1.87 -10.51
N VAL A 138 -3.91 1.93 -10.68
CA VAL A 138 -3.03 3.03 -10.28
C VAL A 138 -2.05 3.40 -11.43
N ASN A 139 -2.30 2.84 -12.63
CA ASN A 139 -1.60 3.26 -13.83
C ASN A 139 -1.85 4.75 -14.08
N ASP A 140 -0.85 5.47 -14.54
CA ASP A 140 -0.91 6.91 -14.81
C ASP A 140 -1.31 7.77 -13.58
N GLN A 141 -1.07 7.28 -12.36
CA GLN A 141 -1.52 7.96 -11.15
C GLN A 141 -0.42 8.19 -10.11
N PHE A 142 -0.57 9.33 -9.45
CA PHE A 142 0.07 9.62 -8.18
C PHE A 142 -0.90 9.24 -7.06
N VAL A 143 -0.51 8.31 -6.19
CA VAL A 143 -1.33 7.90 -5.04
C VAL A 143 -0.67 8.38 -3.76
N LEU A 144 -1.40 9.16 -2.96
CA LEU A 144 -0.96 9.64 -1.66
C LEU A 144 -1.76 8.97 -0.55
N MET A 145 -1.06 8.38 0.41
CA MET A 145 -1.67 7.68 1.53
C MET A 145 -1.08 8.12 2.87
N LEU A 146 -1.95 8.24 3.87
CA LEU A 146 -1.56 8.26 5.28
C LEU A 146 -2.12 6.99 5.93
N VAL A 147 -1.23 6.19 6.51
CA VAL A 147 -1.59 4.94 7.19
C VAL A 147 -1.19 5.04 8.64
N ALA A 148 -2.16 4.87 9.53
CA ALA A 148 -1.90 4.88 10.97
C ALA A 148 -1.04 3.69 11.39
N LYS A 149 -0.38 3.81 12.54
CA LYS A 149 0.48 2.76 13.11
C LYS A 149 -0.23 1.40 13.23
N ASP A 150 -1.54 1.38 13.43
CA ASP A 150 -2.32 0.16 13.53
C ASP A 150 -2.72 -0.46 12.17
N GLY A 151 -2.28 0.14 11.07
CA GLY A 151 -2.56 -0.27 9.69
C GLY A 151 -3.84 0.34 9.11
N THR A 152 -4.52 1.26 9.78
CA THR A 152 -5.72 1.91 9.22
C THR A 152 -5.32 2.98 8.21
N ILE A 153 -5.90 2.95 7.00
CA ILE A 153 -5.76 4.04 6.02
C ILE A 153 -6.57 5.23 6.53
N GLU A 154 -5.90 6.31 6.89
CA GLU A 154 -6.51 7.55 7.40
C GLU A 154 -6.71 8.60 6.29
N PHE A 155 -5.95 8.51 5.22
CA PHE A 155 -6.08 9.34 4.01
C PHE A 155 -5.68 8.52 2.78
N LEU A 156 -6.42 8.69 1.70
CA LEU A 156 -6.12 8.09 0.40
C LEU A 156 -6.62 9.03 -0.70
N SER A 157 -5.74 9.41 -1.59
CA SER A 157 -6.08 10.13 -2.81
C SER A 157 -5.32 9.55 -3.99
N LYS A 158 -5.94 9.58 -5.16
CA LYS A 158 -5.38 9.13 -6.44
C LYS A 158 -5.49 10.25 -7.46
N GLY A 159 -4.46 10.40 -8.29
CA GLY A 159 -4.39 11.42 -9.31
C GLY A 159 -3.98 12.78 -8.76
N GLU A 160 -4.39 13.85 -9.43
CA GLU A 160 -4.11 15.22 -9.04
C GLU A 160 -4.93 15.63 -7.82
N LEU A 161 -4.26 16.23 -6.84
CA LEU A 161 -4.86 16.63 -5.58
C LEU A 161 -5.63 17.97 -5.75
N SER A 162 -6.89 17.95 -5.42
CA SER A 162 -7.67 19.18 -5.24
C SER A 162 -7.27 19.91 -3.96
N LYS A 163 -7.57 21.23 -3.90
CA LYS A 163 -7.34 22.00 -2.67
C LYS A 163 -7.99 21.38 -1.44
N ALA A 164 -9.22 20.89 -1.54
CA ALA A 164 -9.91 20.23 -0.44
C ALA A 164 -9.21 18.97 0.04
N GLN A 165 -8.62 18.19 -0.86
CA GLN A 165 -7.83 17.01 -0.50
C GLN A 165 -6.50 17.39 0.16
N ILE A 166 -5.86 18.48 -0.26
CA ILE A 166 -4.66 19.02 0.39
C ILE A 166 -4.98 19.48 1.82
N ASP A 167 -6.07 20.23 2.00
CA ASP A 167 -6.52 20.68 3.32
C ASP A 167 -6.81 19.49 4.24
N GLU A 168 -7.49 18.45 3.72
CA GLU A 168 -7.79 17.21 4.46
C GLU A 168 -6.50 16.43 4.79
N PHE A 169 -5.55 16.34 3.86
CA PHE A 169 -4.26 15.70 4.10
C PHE A 169 -3.56 16.34 5.30
N TYR A 170 -3.45 17.67 5.35
CA TYR A 170 -2.81 18.36 6.47
C TYR A 170 -3.56 18.16 7.79
N ARG A 171 -4.91 18.14 7.75
CA ARG A 171 -5.72 17.85 8.93
C ARG A 171 -5.42 16.45 9.50
N VAL A 172 -5.30 15.44 8.63
CA VAL A 172 -4.98 14.06 9.03
C VAL A 172 -3.53 13.98 9.53
N VAL A 173 -2.57 14.67 8.89
CA VAL A 173 -1.19 14.75 9.36
C VAL A 173 -1.13 15.29 10.78
N GLU A 174 -1.84 16.38 11.10
CA GLU A 174 -1.88 16.95 12.44
C GLU A 174 -2.53 16.00 13.48
N LYS A 175 -3.53 15.21 13.07
CA LYS A 175 -4.09 14.12 13.89
C LYS A 175 -3.01 13.06 14.20
N LEU A 176 -2.24 12.64 13.21
CA LEU A 176 -1.25 11.56 13.33
C LEU A 176 0.05 11.98 14.04
N LYS A 177 0.28 13.27 14.24
CA LYS A 177 1.39 13.82 15.04
C LYS A 177 1.13 13.75 16.55
N LYS A 178 -0.11 13.59 16.97
CA LYS A 178 -0.51 13.49 18.39
C LYS A 178 -0.26 12.07 18.92
#